data_9b989d4a031050a6dcc799f111ff20b4
#
_entry.id   9b989d4a031050a6dcc799f111ff20b4
#
_cell.length_a   1.000
_cell.length_b   1.000
_cell.length_c   1.000
_cell.angle_alpha   90.00
_cell.angle_beta   90.00
_cell.angle_gamma   90.00
#
_symmetry.space_group_name_H-M   'P 1'
#
loop_
_entity.id
_entity.type
_entity.pdbx_description
1 polymer ?
#
loop_
_entity_poly.entity_id
_entity_poly.type
_entity_poly.pdbx_seq_one_letter_code
_entity_poly.pdbx_strand_id
1 'polypeptide(L)'
;MMKPLAQNNESILSKEGVKRLSQSNIRSNIDSMLLLPTNFSEGFMLNMDNRGKFEGEGGSFLIGNSAFGHVGFGGSSATFADPDCKLAFGYLVNKLGGEYLISERGQSLIDEAYKSLI
;
A
#
# COMPACT_ATOMS: atom_id res chain seq x y z
N MET A 1 9.33 -1.14 11.85
CA MET A 1 9.45 0.19 11.21
C MET A 1 8.11 0.86 10.97
N MET A 2 7.09 0.16 10.46
CA MET A 2 5.78 0.80 10.15
C MET A 2 5.02 1.29 11.37
N LYS A 3 5.14 0.63 12.53
CA LYS A 3 4.42 1.03 13.75
C LYS A 3 4.70 2.48 14.19
N PRO A 4 5.96 2.92 14.34
CA PRO A 4 6.23 4.33 14.68
C PRO A 4 5.69 5.31 13.63
N LEU A 5 5.77 4.94 12.35
CA LEU A 5 5.28 5.76 11.24
C LEU A 5 3.75 5.90 11.27
N ALA A 6 3.03 4.79 11.54
CA ALA A 6 1.58 4.79 11.66
C ALA A 6 1.09 5.57 12.88
N GLN A 7 1.84 5.58 13.98
CA GLN A 7 1.50 6.25 15.22
C GLN A 7 1.95 7.71 15.29
N ASN A 8 2.55 8.23 14.19
CA ASN A 8 3.18 9.57 14.18
C ASN A 8 4.22 9.74 15.29
N ASN A 9 4.91 8.65 15.63
CA ASN A 9 5.99 8.64 16.60
C ASN A 9 7.29 9.07 15.92
N GLU A 10 7.91 10.13 16.38
CA GLU A 10 9.12 10.72 15.78
C GLU A 10 10.42 9.95 16.11
N SER A 11 10.34 8.69 16.55
CA SER A 11 11.53 7.88 16.86
C SER A 11 12.39 7.53 15.63
N ILE A 12 11.80 7.53 14.43
CA ILE A 12 12.49 7.22 13.17
C ILE A 12 12.52 8.45 12.26
N LEU A 13 11.36 9.05 12.01
CA LEU A 13 11.21 10.22 11.15
C LEU A 13 10.39 11.29 11.85
N SER A 14 10.64 12.54 11.51
CA SER A 14 9.81 13.66 11.93
C SER A 14 8.40 13.56 11.33
N LYS A 15 7.44 14.29 11.90
CA LYS A 15 6.08 14.37 11.34
C LYS A 15 6.08 14.88 9.89
N GLU A 16 6.95 15.85 9.59
CA GLU A 16 7.10 16.37 8.23
C GLU A 16 7.64 15.29 7.28
N GLY A 17 8.60 14.49 7.72
CA GLY A 17 9.12 13.36 6.97
C GLY A 17 8.03 12.32 6.66
N VAL A 18 7.22 11.94 7.65
CA VAL A 18 6.09 11.02 7.47
C VAL A 18 5.07 11.59 6.49
N LYS A 19 4.75 12.89 6.59
CA LYS A 19 3.83 13.54 5.66
C LYS A 19 4.31 13.46 4.21
N ARG A 20 5.60 13.64 3.96
CA ARG A 20 6.18 13.50 2.62
C ARG A 20 6.05 12.08 2.07
N LEU A 21 6.14 11.05 2.93
CA LEU A 21 5.94 9.66 2.51
C LEU A 21 4.49 9.35 2.13
N SER A 22 3.54 10.13 2.61
CA SER A 22 2.11 9.98 2.29
C SER A 22 1.67 10.77 1.06
N GLN A 23 2.51 11.66 0.53
CA GLN A 23 2.17 12.55 -0.58
C GLN A 23 2.58 11.96 -1.92
N SER A 24 1.68 12.04 -2.89
CA SER A 24 1.98 11.63 -4.26
C SER A 24 3.13 12.48 -4.84
N ASN A 25 4.16 11.81 -5.32
CA ASN A 25 5.30 12.42 -5.97
C ASN A 25 5.37 12.05 -7.45
N ILE A 26 5.18 10.77 -7.76
CA ILE A 26 5.16 10.28 -9.14
C ILE A 26 3.88 9.48 -9.35
N ARG A 27 3.09 9.91 -10.33
CA ARG A 27 1.91 9.20 -10.77
C ARG A 27 2.05 8.84 -12.24
N SER A 28 1.91 7.58 -12.56
CA SER A 28 2.01 7.07 -13.92
C SER A 28 0.72 6.42 -14.36
N ASN A 29 0.27 6.73 -15.59
CA ASN A 29 -0.86 6.05 -16.21
C ASN A 29 -0.48 4.64 -16.67
N ILE A 30 0.80 4.42 -16.97
CA ILE A 30 1.36 3.11 -17.31
C ILE A 30 2.77 3.07 -16.72
N ASP A 31 2.93 2.34 -15.63
CA ASP A 31 4.25 2.07 -15.05
C ASP A 31 5.05 1.19 -15.99
N SER A 32 6.31 1.52 -16.23
CA SER A 32 7.14 0.83 -17.22
C SER A 32 7.45 -0.62 -16.86
N MET A 33 7.39 -0.98 -15.58
CA MET A 33 7.64 -2.34 -15.12
C MET A 33 6.36 -3.13 -14.90
N LEU A 34 5.38 -2.52 -14.24
CA LEU A 34 4.13 -3.18 -13.88
C LEU A 34 3.08 -3.14 -14.99
N LEU A 35 3.25 -2.25 -15.97
CA LEU A 35 2.35 -2.07 -17.12
C LEU A 35 0.91 -1.72 -16.73
N LEU A 36 0.75 -1.06 -15.60
CA LEU A 36 -0.53 -0.59 -15.08
C LEU A 36 -0.36 0.76 -14.37
N PRO A 37 -1.45 1.48 -14.08
CA PRO A 37 -1.35 2.75 -13.36
C PRO A 37 -0.77 2.56 -11.96
N THR A 38 0.13 3.44 -11.56
CA THR A 38 0.77 3.45 -10.25
C THR A 38 0.80 4.85 -9.65
N ASN A 39 0.93 4.90 -8.34
CA ASN A 39 1.08 6.14 -7.58
C ASN A 39 2.12 5.92 -6.49
N PHE A 40 3.18 6.70 -6.51
CA PHE A 40 4.28 6.60 -5.56
C PHE A 40 4.52 7.93 -4.83
N SER A 41 4.89 7.84 -3.57
CA SER A 41 5.52 8.92 -2.84
C SER A 41 7.04 8.87 -3.01
N GLU A 42 7.79 9.54 -2.15
CA GLU A 42 9.24 9.45 -2.12
C GLU A 42 9.70 8.11 -1.50
N GLY A 43 9.51 7.01 -2.23
CA GLY A 43 9.99 5.69 -1.86
C GLY A 43 8.95 4.65 -1.49
N PHE A 44 7.67 5.01 -1.42
CA PHE A 44 6.60 4.06 -1.10
C PHE A 44 5.49 4.09 -2.14
N MET A 45 4.77 2.97 -2.25
CA MET A 45 3.53 2.89 -3.01
C MET A 45 2.40 3.50 -2.19
N LEU A 46 1.51 4.21 -2.88
CA LEU A 46 0.31 4.80 -2.32
C LEU A 46 -0.93 4.05 -2.81
N ASN A 47 -2.08 4.40 -2.25
CA ASN A 47 -3.36 3.87 -2.70
C ASN A 47 -3.50 3.98 -4.22
N MET A 48 -3.88 2.88 -4.86
CA MET A 48 -4.16 2.83 -6.29
C MET A 48 -5.33 1.90 -6.58
N ASP A 49 -6.40 2.48 -7.09
CA ASP A 49 -7.60 1.75 -7.48
C ASP A 49 -7.64 1.60 -9.00
N ASN A 50 -7.32 0.43 -9.48
CA ASN A 50 -7.34 0.06 -10.89
C ASN A 50 -8.51 -0.86 -11.25
N ARG A 51 -9.48 -1.02 -10.36
CA ARG A 51 -10.66 -1.86 -10.61
C ARG A 51 -11.43 -1.34 -11.82
N GLY A 52 -11.73 -2.23 -12.76
CA GLY A 52 -12.45 -1.89 -13.99
C GLY A 52 -11.61 -1.16 -15.04
N LYS A 53 -10.32 -0.93 -14.83
CA LYS A 53 -9.45 -0.23 -15.78
C LYS A 53 -8.67 -1.16 -16.70
N PHE A 54 -8.54 -2.43 -16.35
CA PHE A 54 -7.91 -3.46 -17.17
C PHE A 54 -8.42 -4.84 -16.76
N GLU A 55 -8.25 -5.82 -17.62
CA GLU A 55 -8.61 -7.21 -17.33
C GLU A 55 -7.50 -7.86 -16.51
N GLY A 56 -7.88 -8.53 -15.44
CA GLY A 56 -6.96 -9.23 -14.54
C GLY A 56 -7.20 -8.90 -13.07
N GLU A 57 -6.73 -9.80 -12.22
CA GLU A 57 -6.82 -9.67 -10.76
C GLU A 57 -5.55 -9.05 -10.18
N GLY A 58 -5.67 -8.43 -9.01
CA GLY A 58 -4.53 -7.96 -8.24
C GLY A 58 -3.81 -6.76 -8.79
N GLY A 59 -4.47 -5.95 -9.61
CA GLY A 59 -3.91 -4.73 -10.17
C GLY A 59 -4.12 -3.48 -9.33
N SER A 60 -4.67 -3.61 -8.14
CA SER A 60 -4.92 -2.50 -7.22
C SER A 60 -4.15 -2.68 -5.92
N PHE A 61 -3.99 -1.59 -5.19
CA PHE A 61 -3.51 -1.58 -3.82
C PHE A 61 -4.38 -0.60 -3.05
N LEU A 62 -5.44 -1.13 -2.41
CA LEU A 62 -6.49 -0.32 -1.78
C LEU A 62 -6.19 -0.15 -0.30
N ILE A 63 -5.65 0.98 0.04
CA ILE A 63 -5.33 1.42 1.40
C ILE A 63 -5.87 2.83 1.62
N GLY A 64 -5.78 3.36 2.83
CA GLY A 64 -6.22 4.71 3.13
C GLY A 64 -5.51 5.78 2.30
N ASN A 65 -6.12 6.95 2.16
CA ASN A 65 -5.59 8.06 1.35
C ASN A 65 -4.26 8.61 1.88
N SER A 66 -4.02 8.52 3.17
CA SER A 66 -2.77 8.95 3.80
C SER A 66 -1.80 7.79 4.07
N ALA A 67 -2.21 6.57 3.73
CA ALA A 67 -1.39 5.39 3.91
C ALA A 67 -0.29 5.30 2.86
N PHE A 68 0.84 4.71 3.24
CA PHE A 68 1.96 4.46 2.37
C PHE A 68 2.61 3.12 2.74
N GLY A 69 3.07 2.40 1.74
CA GLY A 69 3.64 1.08 1.96
C GLY A 69 4.23 0.49 0.70
N HIS A 70 4.22 -0.82 0.62
CA HIS A 70 4.71 -1.54 -0.56
C HIS A 70 4.09 -2.94 -0.64
N VAL A 71 4.01 -3.46 -1.85
CA VAL A 71 3.59 -4.84 -2.11
C VAL A 71 4.72 -5.61 -2.76
N GLY A 72 4.79 -6.91 -2.46
CA GLY A 72 5.75 -7.82 -3.07
C GLY A 72 5.18 -8.43 -4.34
N PHE A 73 6.09 -8.86 -5.20
CA PHE A 73 5.77 -9.52 -6.47
C PHE A 73 4.88 -10.75 -6.26
N GLY A 74 3.94 -10.95 -7.16
CA GLY A 74 3.03 -12.10 -7.13
C GLY A 74 2.06 -12.08 -5.95
N GLY A 75 1.75 -10.91 -5.38
CA GLY A 75 0.87 -10.81 -4.21
C GLY A 75 1.46 -11.45 -2.95
N SER A 76 2.80 -11.63 -2.90
CA SER A 76 3.49 -12.38 -1.86
C SER A 76 3.51 -11.67 -0.51
N SER A 77 3.45 -10.36 -0.50
CA SER A 77 3.51 -9.57 0.72
C SER A 77 2.84 -8.20 0.53
N ALA A 78 2.42 -7.63 1.63
CA ALA A 78 2.02 -6.23 1.70
C ALA A 78 2.38 -5.68 3.08
N THR A 79 2.88 -4.48 3.10
CA THR A 79 3.12 -3.75 4.34
C THR A 79 2.77 -2.29 4.13
N PHE A 80 2.12 -1.69 5.10
CA PHE A 80 1.83 -0.26 5.05
C PHE A 80 1.65 0.33 6.44
N ALA A 81 1.78 1.64 6.50
CA ALA A 81 1.43 2.46 7.66
C ALA A 81 0.34 3.44 7.24
N ASP A 82 -0.67 3.59 8.07
CA ASP A 82 -1.73 4.57 7.90
C ASP A 82 -1.77 5.50 9.12
N PRO A 83 -1.21 6.73 8.99
CA PRO A 83 -1.19 7.68 10.11
C PRO A 83 -2.56 8.17 10.54
N ASP A 84 -3.55 8.22 9.65
CA ASP A 84 -4.89 8.74 9.95
C ASP A 84 -5.61 7.87 10.97
N CYS A 85 -5.48 6.56 10.88
CA CYS A 85 -6.11 5.62 11.81
C CYS A 85 -5.11 4.89 12.71
N LYS A 86 -3.82 5.26 12.64
CA LYS A 86 -2.72 4.67 13.43
C LYS A 86 -2.59 3.17 13.23
N LEU A 87 -2.84 2.70 12.02
CA LEU A 87 -2.76 1.30 11.63
C LEU A 87 -1.40 0.99 11.00
N ALA A 88 -0.72 -0.02 11.52
CA ALA A 88 0.41 -0.65 10.86
C ALA A 88 0.02 -2.08 10.48
N PHE A 89 0.25 -2.44 9.24
CA PHE A 89 -0.15 -3.72 8.67
C PHE A 89 1.04 -4.44 8.05
N GLY A 90 1.09 -5.75 8.22
CA GLY A 90 2.07 -6.62 7.56
C GLY A 90 1.43 -7.95 7.19
N TYR A 91 1.69 -8.40 5.97
CA TYR A 91 1.16 -9.63 5.41
C TYR A 91 2.25 -10.32 4.60
N LEU A 92 2.39 -11.61 4.78
CA LEU A 92 3.36 -12.43 4.06
C LEU A 92 2.78 -13.82 3.80
N VAL A 93 3.02 -14.34 2.61
CA VAL A 93 2.63 -15.71 2.24
C VAL A 93 3.87 -16.52 1.84
N ASN A 94 3.72 -17.83 1.86
CA ASN A 94 4.78 -18.78 1.48
C ASN A 94 4.62 -19.31 0.05
N LYS A 95 3.64 -18.78 -0.72
CA LYS A 95 3.41 -19.17 -2.11
C LYS A 95 3.03 -17.95 -2.94
N LEU A 96 3.79 -17.69 -3.99
CA LEU A 96 3.51 -16.62 -4.94
C LEU A 96 2.25 -16.92 -5.75
N GLY A 97 1.50 -15.86 -6.06
CA GLY A 97 0.40 -15.88 -7.01
C GLY A 97 0.80 -15.28 -8.35
N GLY A 98 -0.18 -15.02 -9.20
CA GLY A 98 0.00 -14.37 -10.50
C GLY A 98 -0.38 -12.89 -10.50
N GLU A 99 -0.65 -12.31 -9.35
CA GLU A 99 -1.12 -10.93 -9.20
C GLU A 99 0.01 -9.92 -9.39
N TYR A 100 -0.33 -8.75 -9.95
CA TYR A 100 0.65 -7.68 -10.16
C TYR A 100 0.95 -6.88 -8.89
N LEU A 101 -0.07 -6.58 -8.10
CA LEU A 101 0.08 -5.87 -6.82
C LEU A 101 -0.35 -6.79 -5.68
N ILE A 102 -1.45 -6.48 -5.00
CA ILE A 102 -1.92 -7.32 -3.89
C ILE A 102 -2.88 -8.38 -4.40
N SER A 103 -2.83 -9.60 -3.84
CA SER A 103 -3.79 -10.64 -4.12
C SER A 103 -5.15 -10.31 -3.53
N GLU A 104 -6.22 -10.91 -4.06
CA GLU A 104 -7.56 -10.81 -3.49
C GLU A 104 -7.58 -11.24 -2.02
N ARG A 105 -6.86 -12.30 -1.70
CA ARG A 105 -6.70 -12.77 -0.32
C ARG A 105 -6.03 -11.74 0.57
N GLY A 106 -4.96 -11.11 0.10
CA GLY A 106 -4.27 -10.05 0.82
C GLY A 106 -5.14 -8.81 0.99
N GLN A 107 -5.84 -8.40 -0.07
CA GLN A 107 -6.74 -7.26 0.00
C GLN A 107 -7.90 -7.49 0.98
N SER A 108 -8.47 -8.69 1.02
CA SER A 108 -9.55 -9.00 1.97
C SER A 108 -9.08 -8.88 3.43
N LEU A 109 -7.84 -9.24 3.73
CA LEU A 109 -7.26 -9.04 5.07
C LEU A 109 -7.03 -7.57 5.39
N ILE A 110 -6.61 -6.76 4.42
CA ILE A 110 -6.49 -5.31 4.57
C ILE A 110 -7.88 -4.70 4.85
N ASP A 111 -8.88 -5.07 4.09
CA ASP A 111 -10.25 -4.57 4.26
C ASP A 111 -10.81 -4.91 5.64
N GLU A 112 -10.59 -6.14 6.12
CA GLU A 112 -11.02 -6.54 7.46
C GLU A 112 -10.24 -5.81 8.57
N ALA A 113 -8.95 -5.54 8.36
CA ALA A 113 -8.17 -4.73 9.29
C ALA A 113 -8.75 -3.32 9.45
N TYR A 114 -9.11 -2.67 8.34
CA TYR A 114 -9.76 -1.35 8.39
C TYR A 114 -11.15 -1.42 9.06
N LYS A 115 -11.95 -2.43 8.74
CA LYS A 115 -13.27 -2.61 9.36
C LYS A 115 -13.18 -2.79 10.87
N SER A 116 -12.15 -3.46 11.35
CA SER A 116 -11.97 -3.72 12.79
C SER A 116 -11.68 -2.47 13.62
N LEU A 117 -11.37 -1.36 12.98
CA LEU A 117 -11.08 -0.07 13.63
C LEU A 117 -12.34 0.77 13.91
N ILE A 118 -13.48 0.34 13.44
CA ILE A 118 -14.75 1.05 13.59
C ILE A 118 -15.42 0.68 14.92
#